data_d089cbc15f10806f01d56f03b69e5ca0
#
_entry.id   d089cbc15f10806f01d56f03b69e5ca0
#
_cell.length_a   1.000
_cell.length_b   1.000
_cell.length_c   1.000
_cell.angle_alpha   90.00
_cell.angle_beta   90.00
_cell.angle_gamma   90.00
#
_symmetry.space_group_name_H-M   'P 1'
#
loop_
_entity.id
_entity.type
_entity.pdbx_description
1 polymer ?
#
loop_
_entity_poly.entity_id
_entity_poly.type
_entity_poly.pdbx_seq_one_letter_code
_entity_poly.pdbx_strand_id
1 'polypeptide(L)'
;ITPTTTPEVTPIVKKGLLKEGNSYHYYINGKMVTNTWKKVKNHYYWFKSNGKAAANGYYKVKGVYYVFDENARRLSPAKKSVVKVKNISYFVDTKGRAVKGWNEYKNKMYYSYSNGKCAVNTKIDGIKFNKNGAADLTQAREMLEAKKFIAAHTTKNMNNYQKLRACFNYIMWYTKYTPWKRPTEAEFKTQTWVYKYALDMFQTNLTGNCYGIASCLAAVAKELGYEPYVITALEDHAFVMINGLYYD
;
A
#
# COMPACT_ATOMS: atom_id res chain seq x y z
N ILE A 1 79.07 0.13 16.82
CA ILE A 1 77.67 0.69 16.80
C ILE A 1 76.94 -0.07 15.71
N THR A 2 76.06 -1.01 16.10
CA THR A 2 75.22 -1.79 15.18
C THR A 2 74.00 -0.88 14.76
N PRO A 3 73.72 -0.72 13.46
CA PRO A 3 72.55 0.07 13.05
C PRO A 3 71.26 -0.67 13.44
N THR A 4 70.42 -0.04 14.26
CA THR A 4 69.08 -0.49 14.62
C THR A 4 68.25 -0.32 13.39
N THR A 5 67.91 -1.41 12.69
CA THR A 5 66.89 -1.40 11.62
C THR A 5 65.50 -1.21 12.22
N THR A 6 64.90 -0.04 11.99
CA THR A 6 63.48 0.22 12.30
C THR A 6 62.62 -0.78 11.51
N PRO A 7 61.71 -1.52 12.12
CA PRO A 7 60.84 -2.45 11.38
C PRO A 7 59.98 -1.67 10.38
N GLU A 8 60.09 -2.05 9.12
CA GLU A 8 59.27 -1.52 8.01
C GLU A 8 57.84 -1.90 8.25
N VAL A 9 57.01 -0.93 8.61
CA VAL A 9 55.56 -1.13 8.81
C VAL A 9 54.91 -1.31 7.45
N THR A 10 54.66 -2.56 7.06
CA THR A 10 53.93 -2.88 5.82
C THR A 10 52.52 -2.26 5.93
N PRO A 11 52.08 -1.41 4.99
CA PRO A 11 50.81 -0.76 5.06
C PRO A 11 49.67 -1.80 5.01
N ILE A 12 48.78 -1.77 5.98
CA ILE A 12 47.61 -2.66 6.04
C ILE A 12 46.71 -2.36 4.86
N VAL A 13 46.63 -3.29 3.89
CA VAL A 13 45.78 -3.15 2.72
C VAL A 13 44.31 -3.34 3.10
N LYS A 14 43.49 -2.31 2.96
CA LYS A 14 42.05 -2.37 3.24
C LYS A 14 41.38 -3.45 2.39
N LYS A 15 40.54 -4.30 3.01
CA LYS A 15 39.80 -5.39 2.33
C LYS A 15 38.43 -5.60 2.96
N GLY A 16 37.43 -5.87 2.11
CA GLY A 16 36.06 -6.18 2.55
C GLY A 16 35.24 -4.95 3.00
N LEU A 17 34.20 -5.18 3.79
CA LEU A 17 33.31 -4.15 4.29
C LEU A 17 33.92 -3.50 5.54
N LEU A 18 34.18 -2.21 5.45
CA LEU A 18 34.72 -1.41 6.55
C LEU A 18 33.76 -0.25 6.86
N LYS A 19 33.64 0.07 8.14
CA LYS A 19 32.92 1.27 8.61
C LYS A 19 33.95 2.38 8.84
N GLU A 20 33.83 3.46 8.12
CA GLU A 20 34.70 4.64 8.21
C GLU A 20 33.84 5.85 8.57
N GLY A 21 34.01 6.34 9.79
CA GLY A 21 33.11 7.34 10.37
C GLY A 21 31.65 6.83 10.38
N ASN A 22 30.74 7.60 9.79
CA ASN A 22 29.31 7.26 9.72
C ASN A 22 28.91 6.50 8.44
N SER A 23 29.86 6.00 7.65
CA SER A 23 29.61 5.35 6.36
C SER A 23 30.27 4.00 6.26
N TYR A 24 29.65 3.09 5.48
CA TYR A 24 30.26 1.82 5.11
C TYR A 24 30.87 1.93 3.71
N HIS A 25 32.07 1.34 3.53
CA HIS A 25 32.80 1.22 2.28
C HIS A 25 33.21 -0.22 2.06
N TYR A 26 33.42 -0.62 0.82
CA TYR A 26 33.92 -1.95 0.49
C TYR A 26 35.19 -1.86 -0.32
N TYR A 27 36.17 -2.62 0.07
CA TYR A 27 37.52 -2.60 -0.55
C TYR A 27 37.86 -3.96 -1.16
N ILE A 28 38.48 -3.92 -2.34
CA ILE A 28 39.12 -5.07 -3.00
C ILE A 28 40.56 -4.67 -3.26
N ASN A 29 41.50 -5.38 -2.63
CA ASN A 29 42.95 -5.12 -2.77
C ASN A 29 43.30 -3.63 -2.60
N GLY A 30 42.80 -3.01 -1.52
CA GLY A 30 43.03 -1.60 -1.21
C GLY A 30 42.22 -0.59 -2.01
N LYS A 31 41.53 -1.00 -3.08
CA LYS A 31 40.70 -0.12 -3.91
C LYS A 31 39.23 -0.14 -3.47
N MET A 32 38.69 1.05 -3.26
CA MET A 32 37.27 1.23 -2.89
C MET A 32 36.36 0.96 -4.09
N VAL A 33 35.31 0.17 -3.90
CA VAL A 33 34.29 -0.09 -4.95
C VAL A 33 33.26 1.01 -5.01
N THR A 34 32.76 1.27 -6.21
CA THR A 34 31.69 2.26 -6.48
C THR A 34 30.65 1.70 -7.44
N ASN A 35 29.43 2.29 -7.44
CA ASN A 35 28.35 1.98 -8.36
C ASN A 35 28.05 0.48 -8.50
N THR A 36 28.13 -0.28 -7.40
CA THR A 36 27.99 -1.73 -7.43
C THR A 36 27.30 -2.31 -6.21
N TRP A 37 26.69 -3.47 -6.39
CA TRP A 37 26.18 -4.31 -5.32
C TRP A 37 27.29 -5.21 -4.76
N LYS A 38 27.31 -5.36 -3.45
CA LYS A 38 28.09 -6.42 -2.78
C LYS A 38 27.20 -7.17 -1.81
N LYS A 39 27.39 -8.49 -1.76
CA LYS A 39 26.82 -9.36 -0.73
C LYS A 39 27.90 -9.64 0.29
N VAL A 40 27.62 -9.29 1.55
CA VAL A 40 28.52 -9.59 2.67
C VAL A 40 27.73 -10.40 3.68
N LYS A 41 28.16 -11.64 3.94
CA LYS A 41 27.35 -12.64 4.67
C LYS A 41 25.97 -12.74 3.98
N ASN A 42 24.87 -12.54 4.72
CA ASN A 42 23.52 -12.64 4.20
C ASN A 42 22.87 -11.28 3.83
N HIS A 43 23.66 -10.19 3.79
CA HIS A 43 23.16 -8.85 3.52
C HIS A 43 23.68 -8.30 2.21
N TYR A 44 22.86 -7.53 1.51
CA TYR A 44 23.21 -6.81 0.30
C TYR A 44 23.43 -5.34 0.62
N TYR A 45 24.48 -4.76 0.00
CA TYR A 45 24.89 -3.36 0.12
C TYR A 45 25.00 -2.76 -1.27
N TRP A 46 24.55 -1.53 -1.44
CA TRP A 46 24.78 -0.74 -2.65
C TRP A 46 25.79 0.34 -2.38
N PHE A 47 26.90 0.34 -3.08
CA PHE A 47 27.94 1.37 -2.99
C PHE A 47 27.72 2.41 -4.10
N LYS A 48 27.52 3.67 -3.69
CA LYS A 48 27.28 4.82 -4.57
C LYS A 48 28.54 5.20 -5.34
N SER A 49 28.46 6.19 -6.26
CA SER A 49 29.60 6.70 -7.03
C SER A 49 30.76 7.20 -6.15
N ASN A 50 30.44 7.71 -4.96
CA ASN A 50 31.44 8.17 -3.98
C ASN A 50 31.93 7.06 -3.04
N GLY A 51 31.64 5.80 -3.34
CA GLY A 51 32.06 4.63 -2.55
C GLY A 51 31.28 4.44 -1.22
N LYS A 52 30.45 5.38 -0.79
CA LYS A 52 29.64 5.22 0.42
C LYS A 52 28.48 4.28 0.16
N ALA A 53 28.22 3.34 1.09
CA ALA A 53 27.02 2.51 1.01
C ALA A 53 25.75 3.34 1.19
N ALA A 54 24.68 2.99 0.45
CA ALA A 54 23.36 3.55 0.67
C ALA A 54 22.81 3.10 2.02
N ALA A 55 22.28 4.03 2.82
CA ALA A 55 21.78 3.77 4.18
C ALA A 55 20.66 4.72 4.56
N ASN A 56 19.96 4.41 5.66
CA ASN A 56 18.99 5.29 6.31
C ASN A 56 17.79 5.68 5.44
N GLY A 57 17.23 4.77 4.68
CA GLY A 57 16.04 5.00 3.88
C GLY A 57 16.13 4.44 2.47
N TYR A 58 15.50 5.11 1.52
CA TYR A 58 15.48 4.64 0.14
C TYR A 58 16.62 5.23 -0.71
N TYR A 59 17.04 4.45 -1.71
CA TYR A 59 17.97 4.90 -2.73
C TYR A 59 17.62 4.29 -4.09
N LYS A 60 17.71 5.09 -5.17
CA LYS A 60 17.39 4.66 -6.54
C LYS A 60 18.63 4.05 -7.20
N VAL A 61 18.53 2.77 -7.56
CA VAL A 61 19.59 2.02 -8.24
C VAL A 61 19.04 1.56 -9.60
N LYS A 62 19.64 2.04 -10.68
CA LYS A 62 19.24 1.69 -12.06
C LYS A 62 17.71 1.75 -12.27
N GLY A 63 17.11 2.86 -11.87
CA GLY A 63 15.66 3.09 -12.02
C GLY A 63 14.77 2.52 -10.91
N VAL A 64 15.23 1.58 -10.10
CA VAL A 64 14.48 0.92 -9.03
C VAL A 64 14.85 1.48 -7.67
N TYR A 65 13.85 1.77 -6.83
CA TYR A 65 14.08 2.17 -5.45
C TYR A 65 14.24 0.94 -4.55
N TYR A 66 15.25 0.98 -3.69
CA TYR A 66 15.53 0.00 -2.64
C TYR A 66 15.58 0.70 -1.29
N VAL A 67 15.27 -0.04 -0.21
CA VAL A 67 15.29 0.50 1.15
C VAL A 67 16.43 -0.13 1.94
N PHE A 68 17.19 0.70 2.65
CA PHE A 68 18.36 0.31 3.42
C PHE A 68 18.21 0.75 4.88
N ASP A 69 18.66 -0.08 5.82
CA ASP A 69 18.70 0.23 7.23
C ASP A 69 19.83 1.22 7.59
N GLU A 70 19.99 1.50 8.87
CA GLU A 70 21.05 2.35 9.41
C GLU A 70 22.45 1.76 9.25
N ASN A 71 22.55 0.43 9.14
CA ASN A 71 23.79 -0.29 8.88
C ASN A 71 24.05 -0.51 7.38
N ALA A 72 23.37 0.24 6.52
CA ALA A 72 23.44 0.15 5.06
C ALA A 72 23.04 -1.23 4.47
N ARG A 73 22.34 -2.06 5.21
CA ARG A 73 21.85 -3.36 4.74
C ARG A 73 20.56 -3.15 3.99
N ARG A 74 20.45 -3.72 2.79
CA ARG A 74 19.18 -3.74 2.06
C ARG A 74 18.14 -4.52 2.86
N LEU A 75 16.99 -3.90 3.13
CA LEU A 75 15.88 -4.54 3.82
C LEU A 75 15.11 -5.45 2.84
N SER A 76 15.29 -6.76 2.99
CA SER A 76 14.69 -7.80 2.14
C SER A 76 13.93 -8.79 3.02
N PRO A 77 12.68 -8.51 3.38
CA PRO A 77 11.89 -9.38 4.23
C PRO A 77 11.49 -10.67 3.50
N ALA A 78 11.17 -11.74 4.26
CA ALA A 78 10.74 -13.02 3.68
C ALA A 78 9.42 -12.92 2.89
N LYS A 79 8.56 -11.97 3.24
CA LYS A 79 7.31 -11.66 2.54
C LYS A 79 7.22 -10.15 2.30
N LYS A 80 6.49 -9.75 1.25
CA LYS A 80 6.13 -8.36 1.00
C LYS A 80 5.55 -7.73 2.27
N SER A 81 6.14 -6.64 2.76
CA SER A 81 5.79 -6.10 4.07
C SER A 81 6.18 -4.64 4.27
N VAL A 82 5.65 -4.08 5.35
CA VAL A 82 6.08 -2.78 5.88
C VAL A 82 7.35 -2.97 6.69
N VAL A 83 8.38 -2.20 6.37
CA VAL A 83 9.63 -2.09 7.14
C VAL A 83 9.79 -0.66 7.64
N LYS A 84 10.47 -0.48 8.77
CA LYS A 84 10.75 0.86 9.33
C LYS A 84 12.24 1.16 9.26
N VAL A 85 12.56 2.37 8.83
CA VAL A 85 13.89 2.95 8.93
C VAL A 85 13.75 4.27 9.65
N LYS A 86 14.36 4.39 10.83
CA LYS A 86 14.06 5.46 11.77
C LYS A 86 12.54 5.49 12.05
N ASN A 87 11.87 6.61 11.89
CA ASN A 87 10.42 6.75 12.12
C ASN A 87 9.59 6.69 10.83
N ILE A 88 10.20 6.27 9.70
CA ILE A 88 9.54 6.23 8.39
C ILE A 88 9.22 4.79 8.04
N SER A 89 7.95 4.53 7.70
CA SER A 89 7.48 3.24 7.19
C SER A 89 7.65 3.18 5.68
N TYR A 90 8.13 2.05 5.19
CA TYR A 90 8.29 1.75 3.77
C TYR A 90 7.63 0.42 3.44
N PHE A 91 6.99 0.33 2.29
CA PHE A 91 6.48 -0.95 1.78
C PHE A 91 7.48 -1.52 0.77
N VAL A 92 7.95 -2.74 1.04
CA VAL A 92 8.98 -3.40 0.21
C VAL A 92 8.62 -4.83 -0.12
N ASP A 93 9.13 -5.32 -1.25
CA ASP A 93 9.05 -6.73 -1.63
C ASP A 93 10.18 -7.57 -1.01
N THR A 94 10.20 -8.86 -1.32
CA THR A 94 11.20 -9.82 -0.82
C THR A 94 12.62 -9.54 -1.32
N LYS A 95 12.77 -8.74 -2.38
CA LYS A 95 14.07 -8.29 -2.92
C LYS A 95 14.45 -6.90 -2.41
N GLY A 96 13.71 -6.35 -1.44
CA GLY A 96 13.95 -5.02 -0.87
C GLY A 96 13.63 -3.87 -1.82
N ARG A 97 12.89 -4.12 -2.91
CA ARG A 97 12.43 -3.10 -3.84
C ARG A 97 11.22 -2.40 -3.26
N ALA A 98 11.19 -1.08 -3.37
CA ALA A 98 10.02 -0.28 -3.02
C ALA A 98 8.79 -0.70 -3.85
N VAL A 99 7.67 -0.90 -3.19
CA VAL A 99 6.40 -1.23 -3.82
C VAL A 99 5.52 0.01 -3.79
N LYS A 100 4.92 0.37 -4.93
CA LYS A 100 4.00 1.51 -5.09
C LYS A 100 2.55 1.04 -5.02
N GLY A 101 1.67 1.94 -4.56
CA GLY A 101 0.21 1.77 -4.61
C GLY A 101 -0.38 1.14 -3.35
N TRP A 102 -1.56 0.57 -3.50
CA TRP A 102 -2.32 -0.07 -2.44
C TRP A 102 -1.76 -1.45 -2.11
N ASN A 103 -1.52 -1.71 -0.83
CA ASN A 103 -0.91 -2.96 -0.37
C ASN A 103 -1.48 -3.37 0.97
N GLU A 104 -1.81 -4.65 1.11
CA GLU A 104 -2.26 -5.24 2.37
C GLU A 104 -1.10 -5.80 3.17
N TYR A 105 -1.13 -5.57 4.48
CA TYR A 105 -0.20 -6.16 5.42
C TYR A 105 -0.79 -6.24 6.82
N LYS A 106 -0.73 -7.42 7.45
CA LYS A 106 -1.23 -7.67 8.83
C LYS A 106 -2.65 -7.10 9.06
N ASN A 107 -3.57 -7.48 8.19
CA ASN A 107 -4.98 -7.07 8.25
C ASN A 107 -5.20 -5.55 8.28
N LYS A 108 -4.33 -4.80 7.59
CA LYS A 108 -4.43 -3.35 7.37
C LYS A 108 -4.11 -3.03 5.92
N MET A 109 -4.64 -1.91 5.46
CA MET A 109 -4.30 -1.36 4.16
C MET A 109 -3.23 -0.27 4.30
N TYR A 110 -2.31 -0.25 3.35
CA TYR A 110 -1.27 0.77 3.20
C TYR A 110 -1.28 1.31 1.78
N TYR A 111 -0.98 2.58 1.63
CA TYR A 111 -0.66 3.16 0.34
C TYR A 111 0.80 3.62 0.38
N SER A 112 1.57 3.26 -0.63
CA SER A 112 2.98 3.66 -0.72
C SER A 112 3.29 4.38 -2.03
N TYR A 113 4.10 5.42 -1.93
CA TYR A 113 4.58 6.20 -3.06
C TYR A 113 5.64 5.42 -3.85
N SER A 114 6.07 5.96 -5.00
CA SER A 114 7.07 5.30 -5.88
C SER A 114 8.38 4.94 -5.19
N ASN A 115 8.77 5.70 -4.17
CA ASN A 115 9.96 5.44 -3.35
C ASN A 115 9.71 4.46 -2.19
N GLY A 116 8.52 3.88 -2.10
CA GLY A 116 8.09 2.95 -1.07
C GLY A 116 7.66 3.57 0.26
N LYS A 117 7.79 4.90 0.46
CA LYS A 117 7.29 5.54 1.68
C LYS A 117 5.79 5.34 1.80
N CYS A 118 5.32 4.90 2.96
CA CYS A 118 3.90 4.79 3.25
C CYS A 118 3.28 6.18 3.49
N ALA A 119 2.06 6.37 3.00
CA ALA A 119 1.23 7.53 3.33
C ALA A 119 0.89 7.50 4.83
N VAL A 120 1.06 8.62 5.53
CA VAL A 120 0.77 8.76 6.97
C VAL A 120 0.01 10.05 7.23
N ASN A 121 -0.92 10.05 8.20
CA ASN A 121 -1.71 11.21 8.60
C ASN A 121 -2.33 11.98 7.41
N THR A 122 -2.81 11.25 6.39
CA THR A 122 -3.37 11.82 5.16
C THR A 122 -4.55 11.00 4.66
N LYS A 123 -5.22 11.50 3.62
CA LYS A 123 -6.24 10.76 2.86
C LYS A 123 -5.75 10.51 1.43
N ILE A 124 -5.99 9.31 0.91
CA ILE A 124 -5.80 8.95 -0.50
C ILE A 124 -7.09 8.27 -0.95
N ASP A 125 -7.68 8.75 -2.03
CA ASP A 125 -8.95 8.23 -2.55
C ASP A 125 -10.03 8.11 -1.45
N GLY A 126 -10.16 9.12 -0.58
CA GLY A 126 -11.10 9.10 0.54
C GLY A 126 -10.72 8.25 1.76
N ILE A 127 -9.71 7.38 1.64
CA ILE A 127 -9.25 6.49 2.71
C ILE A 127 -8.26 7.21 3.62
N LYS A 128 -8.54 7.24 4.93
CA LYS A 128 -7.71 7.91 5.95
C LYS A 128 -6.63 6.99 6.48
N PHE A 129 -5.38 7.46 6.46
CA PHE A 129 -4.22 6.78 7.03
C PHE A 129 -3.84 7.40 8.37
N ASN A 130 -3.54 6.55 9.35
CA ASN A 130 -3.08 6.98 10.67
C ASN A 130 -1.58 7.33 10.69
N LYS A 131 -1.06 7.70 11.86
CA LYS A 131 0.38 8.04 12.06
C LYS A 131 1.35 6.90 11.73
N ASN A 132 0.90 5.65 11.71
CA ASN A 132 1.70 4.48 11.35
C ASN A 132 1.57 4.08 9.87
N GLY A 133 0.77 4.82 9.09
CA GLY A 133 0.50 4.55 7.69
C GLY A 133 -0.52 3.44 7.44
N ALA A 134 -1.24 3.01 8.47
CA ALA A 134 -2.29 2.00 8.35
C ALA A 134 -3.66 2.64 8.16
N ALA A 135 -4.48 2.04 7.30
CA ALA A 135 -5.88 2.37 7.07
C ALA A 135 -6.79 1.16 7.34
N ASP A 136 -8.08 1.42 7.41
CA ASP A 136 -9.09 0.36 7.49
C ASP A 136 -9.06 -0.51 6.24
N LEU A 137 -9.00 -1.84 6.44
CA LEU A 137 -8.85 -2.79 5.35
C LEU A 137 -10.16 -2.94 4.56
N THR A 138 -11.29 -3.03 5.27
CA THR A 138 -12.61 -3.26 4.65
C THR A 138 -13.00 -2.06 3.80
N GLN A 139 -12.88 -0.84 4.34
CA GLN A 139 -13.17 0.38 3.62
C GLN A 139 -12.27 0.57 2.38
N ALA A 140 -10.97 0.25 2.49
CA ALA A 140 -10.06 0.37 1.36
C ALA A 140 -10.31 -0.70 0.28
N ARG A 141 -10.65 -1.92 0.66
CA ARG A 141 -11.03 -2.98 -0.29
C ARG A 141 -12.32 -2.65 -1.00
N GLU A 142 -13.34 -2.17 -0.26
CA GLU A 142 -14.61 -1.72 -0.84
C GLU A 142 -14.37 -0.67 -1.92
N MET A 143 -13.62 0.38 -1.62
CA MET A 143 -13.24 1.42 -2.58
C MET A 143 -12.55 0.84 -3.83
N LEU A 144 -11.59 -0.07 -3.65
CA LEU A 144 -10.87 -0.69 -4.76
C LEU A 144 -11.78 -1.57 -5.62
N GLU A 145 -12.69 -2.35 -5.02
CA GLU A 145 -13.64 -3.18 -5.75
C GLU A 145 -14.70 -2.32 -6.46
N ALA A 146 -15.19 -1.23 -5.85
CA ALA A 146 -16.07 -0.27 -6.51
C ALA A 146 -15.41 0.34 -7.77
N LYS A 147 -14.15 0.74 -7.69
CA LYS A 147 -13.39 1.23 -8.86
C LYS A 147 -13.25 0.18 -9.96
N LYS A 148 -12.97 -1.07 -9.60
CA LYS A 148 -12.91 -2.18 -10.57
C LYS A 148 -14.27 -2.42 -11.21
N PHE A 149 -15.35 -2.43 -10.42
CA PHE A 149 -16.71 -2.61 -10.89
C PHE A 149 -17.10 -1.51 -11.90
N ILE A 150 -16.84 -0.25 -11.57
CA ILE A 150 -17.07 0.87 -12.50
C ILE A 150 -16.28 0.67 -13.80
N ALA A 151 -14.99 0.32 -13.70
CA ALA A 151 -14.15 0.13 -14.89
C ALA A 151 -14.62 -1.04 -15.78
N ALA A 152 -15.20 -2.08 -15.19
CA ALA A 152 -15.72 -3.25 -15.90
C ALA A 152 -17.04 -2.98 -16.64
N HIS A 153 -17.88 -2.08 -16.11
CA HIS A 153 -19.25 -1.87 -16.61
C HIS A 153 -19.48 -0.50 -17.26
N THR A 154 -18.41 0.28 -17.46
CA THR A 154 -18.49 1.62 -18.06
C THR A 154 -17.37 1.85 -19.07
N THR A 155 -17.53 2.89 -19.88
CA THR A 155 -16.49 3.32 -20.83
C THR A 155 -15.92 4.68 -20.46
N LYS A 156 -14.76 5.01 -21.03
CA LYS A 156 -14.08 6.31 -20.80
C LYS A 156 -14.91 7.51 -21.28
N ASN A 157 -15.77 7.30 -22.28
CA ASN A 157 -16.57 8.37 -22.91
C ASN A 157 -17.85 8.70 -22.12
N MET A 158 -18.21 7.88 -21.13
CA MET A 158 -19.37 8.12 -20.27
C MET A 158 -19.04 9.21 -19.24
N ASN A 159 -19.97 10.17 -19.05
CA ASN A 159 -19.93 11.06 -17.90
C ASN A 159 -20.32 10.32 -16.61
N ASN A 160 -20.18 10.97 -15.43
CA ASN A 160 -20.43 10.32 -14.15
C ASN A 160 -21.88 9.85 -13.99
N TYR A 161 -22.85 10.59 -14.50
CA TYR A 161 -24.27 10.19 -14.50
C TYR A 161 -24.50 8.92 -15.33
N GLN A 162 -23.96 8.88 -16.54
CA GLN A 162 -24.06 7.70 -17.42
C GLN A 162 -23.39 6.49 -16.81
N LYS A 163 -22.25 6.66 -16.15
CA LYS A 163 -21.55 5.59 -15.40
C LYS A 163 -22.39 5.09 -14.23
N LEU A 164 -22.93 6.01 -13.43
CA LEU A 164 -23.80 5.65 -12.32
C LEU A 164 -25.01 4.84 -12.81
N ARG A 165 -25.69 5.31 -13.87
CA ARG A 165 -26.85 4.61 -14.44
C ARG A 165 -26.49 3.24 -15.02
N ALA A 166 -25.35 3.10 -15.70
CA ALA A 166 -24.89 1.82 -16.20
C ALA A 166 -24.61 0.83 -15.07
N CYS A 167 -23.91 1.28 -14.02
CA CYS A 167 -23.65 0.45 -12.83
C CYS A 167 -24.94 0.11 -12.07
N PHE A 168 -25.86 1.07 -11.89
CA PHE A 168 -27.16 0.83 -11.28
C PHE A 168 -27.94 -0.25 -12.04
N ASN A 169 -28.11 -0.09 -13.36
CA ASN A 169 -28.79 -1.06 -14.19
C ASN A 169 -28.16 -2.45 -14.07
N TYR A 170 -26.82 -2.52 -14.09
CA TYR A 170 -26.13 -3.80 -13.94
C TYR A 170 -26.39 -4.44 -12.57
N ILE A 171 -26.32 -3.68 -11.50
CA ILE A 171 -26.63 -4.16 -10.14
C ILE A 171 -28.05 -4.70 -10.11
N MET A 172 -29.04 -3.94 -10.61
CA MET A 172 -30.46 -4.32 -10.58
C MET A 172 -30.76 -5.57 -11.41
N TRP A 173 -30.14 -5.71 -12.60
CA TRP A 173 -30.38 -6.85 -13.48
C TRP A 173 -29.67 -8.15 -13.08
N TYR A 174 -28.52 -8.03 -12.44
CA TYR A 174 -27.66 -9.20 -12.18
C TYR A 174 -27.55 -9.57 -10.71
N THR A 175 -28.20 -8.84 -9.80
CA THR A 175 -28.22 -9.22 -8.39
C THR A 175 -28.99 -10.53 -8.19
N LYS A 176 -28.33 -11.47 -7.52
CA LYS A 176 -28.96 -12.69 -6.98
C LYS A 176 -29.44 -12.39 -5.59
N TYR A 177 -30.74 -12.08 -5.47
CA TYR A 177 -31.32 -11.76 -4.17
C TYR A 177 -31.37 -12.99 -3.28
N THR A 178 -30.84 -12.86 -2.07
CA THR A 178 -30.80 -13.91 -1.05
C THR A 178 -31.14 -13.31 0.31
N PRO A 179 -31.82 -14.02 1.22
CA PRO A 179 -32.10 -13.54 2.55
C PRO A 179 -30.84 -13.53 3.40
N TRP A 180 -29.99 -12.54 3.19
CA TRP A 180 -28.77 -12.35 3.96
C TRP A 180 -29.06 -11.75 5.33
N LYS A 181 -28.09 -11.93 6.23
CA LYS A 181 -28.15 -11.43 7.59
C LYS A 181 -28.26 -9.91 7.58
N ARG A 182 -29.26 -9.39 8.28
CA ARG A 182 -29.41 -7.96 8.57
C ARG A 182 -28.22 -7.47 9.40
N PRO A 183 -27.74 -6.21 9.22
CA PRO A 183 -26.80 -5.60 10.15
C PRO A 183 -27.38 -5.59 11.58
N THR A 184 -26.52 -5.85 12.56
CA THR A 184 -26.91 -5.77 13.97
C THR A 184 -27.13 -4.32 14.41
N GLU A 185 -27.86 -4.09 15.50
CA GLU A 185 -28.04 -2.74 16.05
C GLU A 185 -26.71 -2.02 16.35
N ALA A 186 -25.69 -2.77 16.79
CA ALA A 186 -24.36 -2.22 17.02
C ALA A 186 -23.68 -1.78 15.71
N GLU A 187 -23.85 -2.54 14.63
CA GLU A 187 -23.34 -2.19 13.30
C GLU A 187 -24.05 -0.95 12.76
N PHE A 188 -25.37 -0.83 12.91
CA PHE A 188 -26.12 0.35 12.49
C PHE A 188 -25.65 1.65 13.18
N LYS A 189 -25.28 1.58 14.46
CA LYS A 189 -24.74 2.75 15.20
C LYS A 189 -23.40 3.24 14.65
N THR A 190 -22.59 2.37 14.06
CA THR A 190 -21.26 2.74 13.55
C THR A 190 -21.24 3.11 12.07
N GLN A 191 -22.30 2.75 11.33
CA GLN A 191 -22.42 2.85 9.86
C GLN A 191 -21.25 2.18 9.07
N THR A 192 -20.38 1.44 9.75
CA THR A 192 -19.26 0.76 9.10
C THR A 192 -19.69 -0.51 8.37
N TRP A 193 -20.89 -1.01 8.66
CA TRP A 193 -21.50 -2.15 7.97
C TRP A 193 -21.65 -1.90 6.45
N VAL A 194 -21.89 -0.65 6.03
CA VAL A 194 -22.04 -0.28 4.60
C VAL A 194 -20.82 -0.76 3.80
N TYR A 195 -19.60 -0.53 4.29
CA TYR A 195 -18.38 -0.98 3.59
C TYR A 195 -18.28 -2.49 3.47
N LYS A 196 -18.68 -3.20 4.54
CA LYS A 196 -18.67 -4.66 4.58
C LYS A 196 -19.68 -5.24 3.58
N TYR A 197 -20.92 -4.74 3.61
CA TYR A 197 -21.99 -5.25 2.75
C TYR A 197 -21.72 -4.94 1.26
N ALA A 198 -21.18 -3.76 0.94
CA ALA A 198 -20.75 -3.44 -0.40
C ALA A 198 -19.64 -4.37 -0.87
N LEU A 199 -18.61 -4.59 -0.02
CA LEU A 199 -17.50 -5.48 -0.34
C LEU A 199 -17.96 -6.92 -0.56
N ASP A 200 -18.86 -7.42 0.30
CA ASP A 200 -19.45 -8.76 0.17
C ASP A 200 -20.19 -8.90 -1.18
N MET A 201 -21.00 -7.90 -1.59
CA MET A 201 -21.67 -7.89 -2.90
C MET A 201 -20.69 -8.00 -4.06
N PHE A 202 -19.63 -7.20 -4.05
CA PHE A 202 -18.60 -7.26 -5.10
C PHE A 202 -17.88 -8.60 -5.14
N GLN A 203 -17.60 -9.20 -3.99
CA GLN A 203 -16.85 -10.45 -3.89
C GLN A 203 -17.70 -11.71 -4.18
N THR A 204 -19.03 -11.62 -4.01
CA THR A 204 -19.97 -12.72 -4.24
C THR A 204 -20.69 -12.63 -5.58
N ASN A 205 -20.16 -11.85 -6.50
CA ASN A 205 -20.78 -11.60 -7.81
C ASN A 205 -22.24 -11.14 -7.69
N LEU A 206 -22.46 -10.07 -6.92
CA LEU A 206 -23.73 -9.44 -6.64
C LEU A 206 -24.77 -10.39 -6.00
N THR A 207 -24.34 -11.19 -5.04
CA THR A 207 -25.25 -12.02 -4.25
C THR A 207 -25.51 -11.37 -2.89
N GLY A 208 -26.76 -11.06 -2.55
CA GLY A 208 -27.10 -10.39 -1.29
C GLY A 208 -28.56 -9.94 -1.22
N ASN A 209 -28.85 -9.05 -0.28
CA ASN A 209 -30.18 -8.48 -0.03
C ASN A 209 -30.19 -6.97 -0.23
N CYS A 210 -31.29 -6.31 0.13
CA CYS A 210 -31.44 -4.84 0.02
C CYS A 210 -30.31 -4.06 0.69
N TYR A 211 -29.79 -4.49 1.85
CA TYR A 211 -28.65 -3.85 2.52
C TYR A 211 -27.38 -3.93 1.68
N GLY A 212 -27.12 -5.07 1.06
CA GLY A 212 -25.99 -5.27 0.15
C GLY A 212 -26.13 -4.44 -1.13
N ILE A 213 -27.32 -4.45 -1.75
CA ILE A 213 -27.61 -3.69 -2.98
C ILE A 213 -27.41 -2.19 -2.73
N ALA A 214 -28.04 -1.66 -1.67
CA ALA A 214 -27.91 -0.25 -1.30
C ALA A 214 -26.45 0.14 -1.01
N SER A 215 -25.72 -0.68 -0.25
CA SER A 215 -24.30 -0.45 0.05
C SER A 215 -23.42 -0.48 -1.19
N CYS A 216 -23.65 -1.44 -2.10
CA CYS A 216 -22.92 -1.57 -3.35
C CYS A 216 -23.12 -0.35 -4.26
N LEU A 217 -24.37 0.10 -4.43
CA LEU A 217 -24.69 1.30 -5.22
C LEU A 217 -24.11 2.56 -4.59
N ALA A 218 -24.15 2.68 -3.26
CA ALA A 218 -23.54 3.78 -2.54
C ALA A 218 -22.01 3.83 -2.74
N ALA A 219 -21.35 2.68 -2.71
CA ALA A 219 -19.92 2.60 -3.00
C ALA A 219 -19.57 3.09 -4.42
N VAL A 220 -20.34 2.65 -5.41
CA VAL A 220 -20.19 3.10 -6.81
C VAL A 220 -20.43 4.60 -6.94
N ALA A 221 -21.51 5.12 -6.36
CA ALA A 221 -21.85 6.54 -6.43
C ALA A 221 -20.74 7.41 -5.82
N LYS A 222 -20.21 6.99 -4.66
CA LYS A 222 -19.11 7.68 -3.98
C LYS A 222 -17.84 7.78 -4.85
N GLU A 223 -17.47 6.69 -5.51
CA GLU A 223 -16.28 6.67 -6.38
C GLU A 223 -16.49 7.48 -7.67
N LEU A 224 -17.72 7.75 -8.06
CA LEU A 224 -18.09 8.66 -9.14
C LEU A 224 -18.21 10.13 -8.69
N GLY A 225 -17.96 10.43 -7.40
CA GLY A 225 -17.95 11.80 -6.88
C GLY A 225 -19.30 12.30 -6.37
N TYR A 226 -20.27 11.41 -6.16
CA TYR A 226 -21.54 11.73 -5.51
C TYR A 226 -21.44 11.60 -3.99
N GLU A 227 -22.42 12.17 -3.28
CA GLU A 227 -22.62 11.99 -1.83
C GLU A 227 -23.83 11.08 -1.57
N PRO A 228 -23.65 9.75 -1.57
CA PRO A 228 -24.73 8.81 -1.34
C PRO A 228 -25.04 8.64 0.15
N TYR A 229 -26.29 8.42 0.46
CA TYR A 229 -26.76 8.05 1.79
C TYR A 229 -27.49 6.72 1.71
N VAL A 230 -27.03 5.72 2.46
CA VAL A 230 -27.79 4.47 2.63
C VAL A 230 -28.84 4.72 3.69
N ILE A 231 -30.09 4.62 3.28
CA ILE A 231 -31.26 4.81 4.14
C ILE A 231 -31.77 3.43 4.57
N THR A 232 -32.05 3.28 5.84
CA THR A 232 -32.68 2.07 6.39
C THR A 232 -34.06 2.41 6.89
N ALA A 233 -35.09 1.70 6.40
CA ALA A 233 -36.48 1.86 6.81
C ALA A 233 -36.86 0.90 7.95
N LEU A 234 -37.89 1.24 8.69
CA LEU A 234 -38.41 0.47 9.83
C LEU A 234 -38.87 -0.96 9.46
N GLU A 235 -39.24 -1.18 8.21
CA GLU A 235 -39.73 -2.45 7.67
C GLU A 235 -38.65 -3.37 7.14
N ASP A 236 -37.45 -3.28 7.70
CA ASP A 236 -36.32 -4.16 7.35
C ASP A 236 -35.83 -3.99 5.91
N HIS A 237 -35.85 -2.76 5.40
CA HIS A 237 -35.47 -2.41 4.05
C HIS A 237 -34.32 -1.39 4.02
N ALA A 238 -33.51 -1.42 2.94
CA ALA A 238 -32.47 -0.44 2.71
C ALA A 238 -32.44 -0.03 1.23
N PHE A 239 -32.27 1.27 0.99
CA PHE A 239 -32.15 1.89 -0.33
C PHE A 239 -31.16 3.06 -0.29
N VAL A 240 -30.87 3.67 -1.44
CA VAL A 240 -29.87 4.75 -1.53
C VAL A 240 -30.52 6.07 -1.92
N MET A 241 -30.14 7.14 -1.26
CA MET A 241 -30.42 8.51 -1.70
C MET A 241 -29.14 9.13 -2.29
N ILE A 242 -29.24 9.66 -3.52
CA ILE A 242 -28.16 10.37 -4.22
C ILE A 242 -28.74 11.66 -4.80
N ASN A 243 -28.20 12.81 -4.40
CA ASN A 243 -28.67 14.13 -4.84
C ASN A 243 -30.18 14.33 -4.67
N GLY A 244 -30.76 13.84 -3.56
CA GLY A 244 -32.20 13.94 -3.26
C GLY A 244 -33.10 12.97 -4.03
N LEU A 245 -32.55 12.11 -4.88
CA LEU A 245 -33.29 11.05 -5.57
C LEU A 245 -33.10 9.72 -4.86
N TYR A 246 -34.13 8.92 -4.78
CA TYR A 246 -34.14 7.60 -4.17
C TYR A 246 -33.95 6.52 -5.24
N TYR A 247 -33.12 5.55 -4.92
CA TYR A 247 -32.80 4.38 -5.76
C TYR A 247 -33.10 3.15 -4.93
N ASP A 248 -34.16 2.42 -5.32
CA ASP A 248 -34.66 1.23 -4.65
C ASP A 248 -34.79 0.05 -5.64
#